data_1eb79fbdcec0571e168afb5cf6bc9fbf
#
_entry.id   1eb79fbdcec0571e168afb5cf6bc9fbf
#
_cell.length_a   1.000
_cell.length_b   1.000
_cell.length_c   1.000
_cell.angle_alpha   90.00
_cell.angle_beta   90.00
_cell.angle_gamma   90.00
#
_symmetry.space_group_name_H-M   'P 1'
#
loop_
_entity.id
_entity.type
_entity.pdbx_description
1 polymer ?
#
loop_
_entity_poly.entity_id
_entity_poly.type
_entity_poly.pdbx_seq_one_letter_code
_entity_poly.pdbx_strand_id
1 'polypeptide(L)'
;PEDRVEEVENRLLERGWFRTQIDPYEDRYYRVWMHEIPPLRHQERGTEIDIHHRLLPRTSRLSSDPAPLFAAARPLGDPRLHVLAPADMVLHSLVHLFLEGDPDEGLRLRDLVDVHDLLCHFAQEPGFWAALVPRARELGFERPLCYGLHHAQDLFATPIPPAVLQALADAAPRWPIRQVMNYLIHHALLPGHPDHPYRWASLSRWLLYVRSHWLRMPPGLLTRHLAQKAWLRFRGYRKRIDLAQLDLKQQ
;
A
#
# COMPACT_ATOMS: atom_id res chain seq x y z
N PRO A 1 -2.56 17.95 3.29
CA PRO A 1 -1.42 18.25 4.17
C PRO A 1 -1.68 17.77 5.58
N GLU A 2 -0.67 17.32 6.30
CA GLU A 2 -0.80 16.75 7.67
C GLU A 2 -1.41 17.75 8.67
N ASP A 3 -1.08 19.00 8.55
CA ASP A 3 -1.58 20.09 9.37
C ASP A 3 -3.10 20.32 9.29
N ARG A 4 -3.74 19.76 8.25
CA ARG A 4 -5.18 19.89 8.01
C ARG A 4 -5.99 18.62 8.34
N VAL A 5 -5.34 17.54 8.75
CA VAL A 5 -6.00 16.23 8.96
C VAL A 5 -7.07 16.30 10.03
N GLU A 6 -6.77 16.93 11.17
CA GLU A 6 -7.72 17.07 12.28
C GLU A 6 -8.93 17.94 11.88
N GLU A 7 -8.72 19.01 11.13
CA GLU A 7 -9.81 19.84 10.59
C GLU A 7 -10.72 19.04 9.66
N VAL A 8 -10.12 18.25 8.75
CA VAL A 8 -10.86 17.41 7.80
C VAL A 8 -11.66 16.35 8.55
N GLU A 9 -11.04 15.66 9.52
CA GLU A 9 -11.72 14.65 10.34
C GLU A 9 -12.92 15.25 11.07
N ASN A 10 -12.75 16.40 11.76
CA ASN A 10 -13.84 17.07 12.48
C ASN A 10 -15.00 17.47 11.54
N ARG A 11 -14.69 18.02 10.36
CA ARG A 11 -15.74 18.36 9.38
C ARG A 11 -16.50 17.14 8.85
N LEU A 12 -15.86 15.98 8.77
CA LEU A 12 -16.52 14.73 8.39
C LEU A 12 -17.42 14.22 9.51
N LEU A 13 -16.95 14.27 10.76
CA LEU A 13 -17.75 13.90 11.93
C LEU A 13 -19.04 14.75 12.03
N GLU A 14 -18.96 16.06 11.77
CA GLU A 14 -20.11 16.97 11.70
C GLU A 14 -21.12 16.61 10.60
N ARG A 15 -20.70 15.84 9.59
CA ARG A 15 -21.51 15.45 8.42
C ARG A 15 -21.96 13.99 8.44
N GLY A 16 -22.02 13.38 9.61
CA GLY A 16 -22.56 12.04 9.81
C GLY A 16 -21.56 10.91 9.54
N TRP A 17 -20.28 11.22 9.42
CA TRP A 17 -19.25 10.20 9.49
C TRP A 17 -18.91 9.92 10.96
N PHE A 18 -18.55 8.70 11.28
CA PHE A 18 -18.15 8.31 12.63
C PHE A 18 -16.89 7.44 12.58
N ARG A 19 -16.11 7.49 13.66
CA ARG A 19 -14.95 6.64 13.83
C ARG A 19 -15.42 5.21 14.09
N THR A 20 -14.87 4.26 13.33
CA THR A 20 -15.02 2.84 13.69
C THR A 20 -14.39 2.61 15.07
N GLN A 21 -15.04 1.81 15.93
CA GLN A 21 -14.48 1.52 17.26
C GLN A 21 -13.18 0.71 17.09
N ILE A 22 -12.07 1.35 17.39
CA ILE A 22 -10.76 0.73 17.42
C ILE A 22 -10.20 0.80 18.85
N ASP A 23 -9.27 -0.11 19.14
CA ASP A 23 -8.54 -0.09 20.41
C ASP A 23 -7.73 1.21 20.54
N PRO A 24 -7.62 1.82 21.76
CA PRO A 24 -6.83 3.04 21.96
C PRO A 24 -5.37 2.93 21.52
N TYR A 25 -4.81 1.72 21.52
CA TYR A 25 -3.48 1.49 20.98
C TYR A 25 -3.47 1.61 19.45
N GLU A 26 -4.48 1.06 18.78
CA GLU A 26 -4.62 1.16 17.32
C GLU A 26 -4.88 2.59 16.88
N ASP A 27 -5.75 3.35 17.56
CA ASP A 27 -5.96 4.77 17.28
C ASP A 27 -4.65 5.56 17.36
N ARG A 28 -3.91 5.37 18.46
CA ARG A 28 -2.59 6.00 18.60
C ARG A 28 -1.60 5.52 17.52
N TYR A 29 -1.64 4.25 17.15
CA TYR A 29 -0.78 3.67 16.13
C TYR A 29 -1.00 4.35 14.77
N TYR A 30 -2.26 4.49 14.34
CA TYR A 30 -2.63 5.21 13.13
C TYR A 30 -2.13 6.66 13.14
N ARG A 31 -2.45 7.41 14.18
CA ARG A 31 -2.14 8.85 14.26
C ARG A 31 -0.66 9.17 14.37
N VAL A 32 0.15 8.32 14.99
CA VAL A 32 1.56 8.62 15.28
C VAL A 32 2.49 8.03 14.23
N TRP A 33 2.20 6.83 13.71
CA TRP A 33 3.14 6.09 12.88
C TRP A 33 2.67 5.79 11.47
N MET A 34 1.35 5.76 11.25
CA MET A 34 0.79 5.47 9.93
C MET A 34 0.74 6.72 9.03
N HIS A 35 0.34 6.53 7.81
CA HIS A 35 0.22 7.54 6.77
C HIS A 35 -1.23 7.99 6.56
N GLU A 36 -2.15 7.43 7.34
CA GLU A 36 -3.59 7.63 7.31
C GLU A 36 -4.15 7.75 8.73
N ILE A 37 -5.36 8.28 8.87
CA ILE A 37 -6.13 8.17 10.11
C ILE A 37 -7.02 6.94 10.08
N PRO A 38 -7.55 6.50 11.26
CA PRO A 38 -8.49 5.38 11.28
C PRO A 38 -9.67 5.60 10.33
N PRO A 39 -10.13 4.53 9.64
CA PRO A 39 -11.26 4.61 8.72
C PRO A 39 -12.48 5.25 9.34
N LEU A 40 -13.15 6.12 8.58
CA LEU A 40 -14.43 6.70 8.97
C LEU A 40 -15.54 6.05 8.16
N ARG A 41 -16.69 5.80 8.81
CA ARG A 41 -17.88 5.23 8.20
C ARG A 41 -19.05 6.21 8.24
N HIS A 42 -19.82 6.30 7.16
CA HIS A 42 -21.00 7.16 7.12
C HIS A 42 -22.21 6.44 7.71
N GLN A 43 -22.93 7.10 8.62
CA GLN A 43 -24.06 6.52 9.36
C GLN A 43 -25.17 5.99 8.47
N GLU A 44 -25.59 6.78 7.46
CA GLU A 44 -26.70 6.43 6.58
C GLU A 44 -26.28 5.61 5.38
N ARG A 45 -25.12 5.93 4.77
CA ARG A 45 -24.68 5.30 3.52
C ARG A 45 -23.96 3.98 3.72
N GLY A 46 -23.42 3.73 4.91
CA GLY A 46 -22.61 2.56 5.20
C GLY A 46 -21.25 2.52 4.45
N THR A 47 -20.93 3.58 3.70
CA THR A 47 -19.66 3.72 2.98
C THR A 47 -18.54 4.03 3.95
N GLU A 48 -17.33 3.60 3.61
CA GLU A 48 -16.10 3.90 4.34
C GLU A 48 -15.22 4.86 3.55
N ILE A 49 -14.42 5.65 4.25
CA ILE A 49 -13.42 6.56 3.68
C ILE A 49 -12.13 6.45 4.48
N ASP A 50 -11.02 6.30 3.76
CA ASP A 50 -9.67 6.34 4.29
C ASP A 50 -9.04 7.68 3.95
N ILE A 51 -8.54 8.38 4.96
CA ILE A 51 -7.94 9.70 4.80
C ILE A 51 -6.43 9.56 4.93
N HIS A 52 -5.77 9.60 3.79
CA HIS A 52 -4.34 9.57 3.70
C HIS A 52 -3.76 10.99 3.74
N HIS A 53 -2.72 11.18 4.51
CA HIS A 53 -1.94 12.43 4.56
C HIS A 53 -0.52 12.25 4.04
N ARG A 54 -0.09 11.01 3.81
CA ARG A 54 1.19 10.60 3.20
C ARG A 54 0.96 9.37 2.32
N LEU A 55 1.96 9.00 1.53
CA LEU A 55 1.96 7.73 0.77
C LEU A 55 2.46 6.55 1.60
N LEU A 56 3.29 6.79 2.59
CA LEU A 56 3.93 5.77 3.41
C LEU A 56 3.95 6.17 4.87
N PRO A 57 3.98 5.21 5.80
CA PRO A 57 4.16 5.48 7.22
C PRO A 57 5.37 6.37 7.50
N ARG A 58 5.26 7.24 8.49
CA ARG A 58 6.37 8.12 8.93
C ARG A 58 7.64 7.36 9.30
N THR A 59 7.49 6.12 9.71
CA THR A 59 8.57 5.23 10.10
C THR A 59 9.24 4.52 8.94
N SER A 60 8.71 4.69 7.73
CA SER A 60 9.24 4.05 6.52
C SER A 60 10.69 4.48 6.24
N ARG A 61 11.48 3.53 5.78
CA ARG A 61 12.86 3.78 5.32
C ARG A 61 12.92 4.46 3.96
N LEU A 62 11.80 4.51 3.26
CA LEU A 62 11.67 5.27 2.02
C LEU A 62 11.14 6.66 2.36
N SER A 63 11.63 7.67 1.65
CA SER A 63 11.14 9.03 1.80
C SER A 63 9.67 9.10 1.41
N SER A 64 8.90 9.86 2.16
CA SER A 64 7.46 10.02 1.92
C SER A 64 6.99 11.45 2.21
N ASP A 65 7.82 12.47 1.88
CA ASP A 65 7.33 13.85 1.92
C ASP A 65 6.17 14.01 0.92
N PRO A 66 4.96 14.33 1.38
CA PRO A 66 3.81 14.47 0.50
C PRO A 66 3.75 15.83 -0.22
N ALA A 67 4.54 16.82 0.17
CA ALA A 67 4.46 18.17 -0.38
C ALA A 67 4.64 18.21 -1.92
N PRO A 68 5.60 17.51 -2.52
CA PRO A 68 5.74 17.47 -3.98
C PRO A 68 4.51 16.88 -4.69
N LEU A 69 3.81 15.92 -4.06
CA LEU A 69 2.60 15.31 -4.63
C LEU A 69 1.45 16.29 -4.67
N PHE A 70 1.21 17.01 -3.55
CA PHE A 70 0.18 18.06 -3.50
C PHE A 70 0.48 19.22 -4.45
N ALA A 71 1.75 19.61 -4.58
CA ALA A 71 2.16 20.69 -5.48
C ALA A 71 1.95 20.33 -6.96
N ALA A 72 2.07 19.06 -7.33
CA ALA A 72 1.88 18.58 -8.70
C ALA A 72 0.44 18.13 -9.00
N ALA A 73 -0.46 18.10 -8.00
CA ALA A 73 -1.84 17.64 -8.17
C ALA A 73 -2.60 18.48 -9.20
N ARG A 74 -3.41 17.81 -10.03
CA ARG A 74 -4.16 18.45 -11.15
C ARG A 74 -5.63 18.62 -10.76
N PRO A 75 -6.28 19.75 -11.11
CA PRO A 75 -7.71 19.93 -10.88
C PRO A 75 -8.51 18.97 -11.77
N LEU A 76 -9.61 18.43 -11.23
CA LEU A 76 -10.51 17.50 -11.91
C LEU A 76 -11.87 18.17 -12.17
N GLY A 77 -12.02 18.93 -13.27
CA GLY A 77 -13.29 19.56 -13.64
C GLY A 77 -13.82 20.57 -12.61
N ASP A 78 -14.10 20.15 -11.38
CA ASP A 78 -14.39 21.02 -10.25
C ASP A 78 -13.07 21.51 -9.63
N PRO A 79 -12.84 22.83 -9.48
CA PRO A 79 -11.59 23.38 -8.94
C PRO A 79 -11.33 23.00 -7.47
N ARG A 80 -12.31 22.44 -6.77
CA ARG A 80 -12.16 21.92 -5.41
C ARG A 80 -11.64 20.49 -5.37
N LEU A 81 -11.72 19.77 -6.49
CA LEU A 81 -11.28 18.39 -6.61
C LEU A 81 -9.95 18.33 -7.36
N HIS A 82 -9.00 17.63 -6.78
CA HIS A 82 -7.69 17.43 -7.38
C HIS A 82 -7.37 15.94 -7.41
N VAL A 83 -6.64 15.52 -8.41
CA VAL A 83 -6.08 14.17 -8.54
C VAL A 83 -4.58 14.25 -8.62
N LEU A 84 -3.89 13.16 -8.28
CA LEU A 84 -2.45 13.08 -8.44
C LEU A 84 -2.06 13.29 -9.91
N ALA A 85 -0.87 13.84 -10.15
CA ALA A 85 -0.31 13.89 -11.50
C ALA A 85 -0.11 12.47 -12.05
N PRO A 86 -0.13 12.24 -13.37
CA PRO A 86 -0.02 10.91 -13.99
C PRO A 86 1.12 10.05 -13.47
N ALA A 87 2.34 10.58 -13.41
CA ALA A 87 3.47 9.87 -12.86
C ALA A 87 3.27 9.51 -11.37
N ASP A 88 2.66 10.42 -10.61
CA ASP A 88 2.40 10.21 -9.18
C ASP A 88 1.32 9.15 -8.94
N MET A 89 0.29 9.06 -9.82
CA MET A 89 -0.70 7.98 -9.75
C MET A 89 -0.06 6.61 -9.94
N VAL A 90 0.79 6.47 -10.96
CA VAL A 90 1.52 5.21 -11.21
C VAL A 90 2.41 4.88 -10.02
N LEU A 91 3.19 5.84 -9.51
CA LEU A 91 4.09 5.63 -8.38
C LEU A 91 3.34 5.29 -7.09
N HIS A 92 2.21 5.95 -6.83
CA HIS A 92 1.33 5.64 -5.70
C HIS A 92 0.82 4.21 -5.77
N SER A 93 0.26 3.78 -6.91
CA SER A 93 -0.24 2.41 -7.12
C SER A 93 0.87 1.36 -6.92
N LEU A 94 2.08 1.64 -7.39
CA LEU A 94 3.23 0.74 -7.21
C LEU A 94 3.73 0.69 -5.76
N VAL A 95 3.73 1.82 -5.07
CA VAL A 95 4.08 1.89 -3.65
C VAL A 95 3.07 1.10 -2.83
N HIS A 96 1.78 1.30 -3.09
CA HIS A 96 0.70 0.53 -2.46
C HIS A 96 0.88 -0.97 -2.70
N LEU A 97 1.04 -1.39 -3.96
CA LEU A 97 1.22 -2.80 -4.33
C LEU A 97 2.39 -3.48 -3.61
N PHE A 98 3.57 -2.84 -3.55
CA PHE A 98 4.80 -3.49 -3.07
C PHE A 98 5.15 -3.23 -1.60
N LEU A 99 4.51 -2.26 -0.95
CA LEU A 99 4.87 -1.83 0.41
C LEU A 99 3.74 -1.95 1.41
N GLU A 100 2.49 -2.10 0.99
CA GLU A 100 1.33 -2.16 1.88
C GLU A 100 0.69 -3.55 1.96
N GLY A 101 1.39 -4.60 1.60
CA GLY A 101 0.85 -5.95 1.55
C GLY A 101 0.11 -6.37 2.83
N ASP A 102 -1.14 -6.79 2.68
CA ASP A 102 -1.90 -7.52 3.70
C ASP A 102 -1.40 -8.97 3.78
N PRO A 103 -1.24 -9.55 4.99
CA PRO A 103 -0.79 -10.94 5.12
C PRO A 103 -1.78 -11.96 4.53
N ASP A 104 -3.06 -11.65 4.55
CA ASP A 104 -4.12 -12.53 4.10
C ASP A 104 -4.42 -12.37 2.60
N GLU A 105 -4.33 -11.15 2.07
CA GLU A 105 -4.55 -10.85 0.65
C GLU A 105 -3.26 -10.90 -0.19
N GLY A 106 -2.12 -10.54 0.40
CA GLY A 106 -0.82 -10.50 -0.29
C GLY A 106 -0.75 -9.45 -1.40
N LEU A 107 0.17 -9.66 -2.35
CA LEU A 107 0.19 -8.89 -3.60
C LEU A 107 -0.96 -9.36 -4.49
N ARG A 108 -1.78 -8.42 -4.96
CA ARG A 108 -2.93 -8.75 -5.82
C ARG A 108 -2.59 -8.48 -7.28
N LEU A 109 -2.87 -9.47 -8.13
CA LEU A 109 -2.71 -9.32 -9.58
C LEU A 109 -3.55 -8.16 -10.15
N ARG A 110 -4.73 -7.92 -9.55
CA ARG A 110 -5.60 -6.79 -9.90
C ARG A 110 -4.88 -5.45 -9.79
N ASP A 111 -4.14 -5.22 -8.71
CA ASP A 111 -3.43 -3.95 -8.50
C ASP A 111 -2.34 -3.73 -9.56
N LEU A 112 -1.75 -4.82 -10.08
CA LEU A 112 -0.81 -4.73 -11.20
C LEU A 112 -1.53 -4.50 -12.55
N VAL A 113 -2.78 -4.99 -12.71
CA VAL A 113 -3.63 -4.64 -13.86
C VAL A 113 -3.93 -3.14 -13.84
N ASP A 114 -4.31 -2.59 -12.68
CA ASP A 114 -4.55 -1.15 -12.54
C ASP A 114 -3.30 -0.33 -12.92
N VAL A 115 -2.10 -0.80 -12.56
CA VAL A 115 -0.82 -0.18 -12.99
C VAL A 115 -0.64 -0.29 -14.52
N HIS A 116 -0.94 -1.44 -15.12
CA HIS A 116 -0.90 -1.63 -16.58
C HIS A 116 -1.81 -0.63 -17.29
N ASP A 117 -3.06 -0.51 -16.83
CA ASP A 117 -4.05 0.38 -17.40
C ASP A 117 -3.64 1.85 -17.28
N LEU A 118 -3.12 2.27 -16.11
CA LEU A 118 -2.58 3.62 -15.92
C LEU A 118 -1.41 3.90 -16.86
N LEU A 119 -0.48 2.96 -17.03
CA LEU A 119 0.66 3.11 -17.93
C LEU A 119 0.20 3.24 -19.39
N CYS A 120 -0.74 2.41 -19.85
CA CYS A 120 -1.30 2.45 -21.20
C CYS A 120 -2.09 3.74 -21.43
N HIS A 121 -2.86 4.19 -20.46
CA HIS A 121 -3.63 5.43 -20.53
C HIS A 121 -2.71 6.65 -20.65
N PHE A 122 -1.78 6.81 -19.73
CA PHE A 122 -0.91 7.98 -19.67
C PHE A 122 0.22 7.95 -20.70
N ALA A 123 0.54 6.80 -21.29
CA ALA A 123 1.48 6.71 -22.41
C ALA A 123 1.08 7.62 -23.59
N GLN A 124 -0.20 7.97 -23.69
CA GLN A 124 -0.71 8.87 -24.72
C GLN A 124 -0.50 10.34 -24.41
N GLU A 125 -0.18 10.70 -23.15
CA GLU A 125 0.12 12.08 -22.78
C GLU A 125 1.56 12.45 -23.18
N PRO A 126 1.76 13.57 -23.90
CA PRO A 126 3.10 14.05 -24.23
C PRO A 126 3.96 14.26 -22.99
N GLY A 127 5.15 13.69 -22.99
CA GLY A 127 6.11 13.86 -21.89
C GLY A 127 5.93 12.93 -20.69
N PHE A 128 4.87 12.12 -20.61
CA PHE A 128 4.64 11.20 -19.48
C PHE A 128 5.86 10.30 -19.21
N TRP A 129 6.34 9.57 -20.22
CA TRP A 129 7.49 8.68 -20.07
C TRP A 129 8.77 9.41 -19.67
N ALA A 130 8.96 10.63 -20.17
CA ALA A 130 10.14 11.45 -19.85
C ALA A 130 10.10 11.94 -18.38
N ALA A 131 8.89 12.15 -17.82
CA ALA A 131 8.70 12.61 -16.45
C ALA A 131 8.75 11.46 -15.42
N LEU A 132 8.37 10.23 -15.78
CA LEU A 132 8.14 9.13 -14.85
C LEU A 132 9.39 8.76 -14.03
N VAL A 133 10.54 8.58 -14.68
CA VAL A 133 11.78 8.18 -13.99
C VAL A 133 12.37 9.31 -13.14
N PRO A 134 12.49 10.57 -13.62
CA PRO A 134 12.88 11.70 -12.78
C PRO A 134 11.98 11.86 -11.55
N ARG A 135 10.67 11.70 -11.72
CA ARG A 135 9.72 11.78 -10.62
C ARG A 135 9.90 10.65 -9.61
N ALA A 136 10.13 9.44 -10.07
CA ALA A 136 10.43 8.32 -9.18
C ALA A 136 11.71 8.56 -8.36
N ARG A 137 12.73 9.17 -8.95
CA ARG A 137 13.98 9.55 -8.25
C ARG A 137 13.73 10.64 -7.21
N GLU A 138 12.98 11.67 -7.55
CA GLU A 138 12.62 12.75 -6.62
C GLU A 138 11.93 12.21 -5.37
N LEU A 139 11.04 11.22 -5.54
CA LEU A 139 10.27 10.62 -4.46
C LEU A 139 10.94 9.39 -3.80
N GLY A 140 12.07 8.92 -4.31
CA GLY A 140 12.77 7.74 -3.81
C GLY A 140 12.06 6.42 -4.13
N PHE A 141 11.27 6.37 -5.21
CA PHE A 141 10.43 5.22 -5.59
C PHE A 141 10.93 4.48 -6.84
N GLU A 142 12.21 4.61 -7.21
CA GLU A 142 12.80 3.92 -8.37
C GLU A 142 12.67 2.40 -8.27
N ARG A 143 12.86 1.83 -7.08
CA ARG A 143 12.77 0.36 -6.92
C ARG A 143 11.35 -0.19 -7.09
N PRO A 144 10.30 0.37 -6.46
CA PRO A 144 8.92 0.02 -6.80
C PRO A 144 8.63 0.16 -8.29
N LEU A 145 9.11 1.25 -8.92
CA LEU A 145 8.95 1.46 -10.36
C LEU A 145 9.65 0.37 -11.18
N CYS A 146 10.91 0.01 -10.87
CA CYS A 146 11.61 -1.09 -11.54
C CYS A 146 10.83 -2.41 -11.50
N TYR A 147 10.32 -2.79 -10.33
CA TYR A 147 9.55 -4.03 -10.19
C TYR A 147 8.22 -3.95 -10.95
N GLY A 148 7.50 -2.84 -10.83
CA GLY A 148 6.21 -2.66 -11.49
C GLY A 148 6.31 -2.70 -13.00
N LEU A 149 7.25 -1.97 -13.59
CA LEU A 149 7.46 -1.98 -15.04
C LEU A 149 7.88 -3.36 -15.55
N HIS A 150 8.78 -4.04 -14.82
CA HIS A 150 9.20 -5.39 -15.19
C HIS A 150 8.02 -6.37 -15.23
N HIS A 151 7.22 -6.43 -14.16
CA HIS A 151 6.09 -7.37 -14.08
C HIS A 151 4.91 -6.97 -14.95
N ALA A 152 4.65 -5.68 -15.16
CA ALA A 152 3.63 -5.23 -16.12
C ALA A 152 4.00 -5.60 -17.56
N GLN A 153 5.29 -5.49 -17.91
CA GLN A 153 5.78 -5.92 -19.23
C GLN A 153 5.75 -7.44 -19.39
N ASP A 154 6.18 -8.19 -18.36
CA ASP A 154 6.27 -9.65 -18.39
C ASP A 154 4.88 -10.32 -18.45
N LEU A 155 3.92 -9.84 -17.64
CA LEU A 155 2.60 -10.47 -17.53
C LEU A 155 1.56 -9.93 -18.51
N PHE A 156 1.65 -8.65 -18.91
CA PHE A 156 0.62 -7.99 -19.73
C PHE A 156 1.16 -7.42 -21.04
N ALA A 157 2.46 -7.64 -21.34
CA ALA A 157 3.10 -7.04 -22.52
C ALA A 157 2.93 -5.51 -22.60
N THR A 158 2.91 -4.81 -21.44
CA THR A 158 2.78 -3.36 -21.36
C THR A 158 3.83 -2.69 -22.27
N PRO A 159 3.43 -1.77 -23.17
CA PRO A 159 4.36 -1.16 -24.13
C PRO A 159 5.21 -0.07 -23.46
N ILE A 160 6.31 -0.47 -22.82
CA ILE A 160 7.24 0.43 -22.12
C ILE A 160 8.39 0.78 -23.04
N PRO A 161 8.68 2.07 -23.27
CA PRO A 161 9.82 2.49 -24.10
C PRO A 161 11.14 1.97 -23.52
N PRO A 162 12.04 1.40 -24.37
CA PRO A 162 13.32 0.90 -23.91
C PRO A 162 14.19 1.94 -23.17
N ALA A 163 14.07 3.21 -23.53
CA ALA A 163 14.77 4.31 -22.88
C ALA A 163 14.39 4.48 -21.40
N VAL A 164 13.12 4.18 -21.03
CA VAL A 164 12.63 4.22 -19.64
C VAL A 164 13.29 3.12 -18.81
N LEU A 165 13.33 1.89 -19.36
CA LEU A 165 13.99 0.76 -18.71
C LEU A 165 15.50 0.99 -18.55
N GLN A 166 16.13 1.57 -19.56
CA GLN A 166 17.55 1.92 -19.51
C GLN A 166 17.84 3.01 -18.47
N ALA A 167 16.97 4.03 -18.37
CA ALA A 167 17.10 5.10 -17.37
C ALA A 167 16.96 4.60 -15.93
N LEU A 168 16.32 3.44 -15.71
CA LEU A 168 16.16 2.78 -14.40
C LEU A 168 17.25 1.73 -14.12
N ALA A 169 18.15 1.44 -15.05
CA ALA A 169 19.10 0.34 -14.90
C ALA A 169 20.00 0.49 -13.66
N ASP A 170 20.41 1.71 -13.32
CA ASP A 170 21.25 2.00 -12.15
C ASP A 170 20.51 1.83 -10.81
N ALA A 171 19.19 2.04 -10.82
CA ALA A 171 18.32 1.86 -9.65
C ALA A 171 17.90 0.40 -9.44
N ALA A 172 18.09 -0.44 -10.47
CA ALA A 172 17.73 -1.85 -10.40
C ALA A 172 18.62 -2.57 -9.36
N PRO A 173 18.04 -3.49 -8.56
CA PRO A 173 18.83 -4.31 -7.64
C PRO A 173 19.92 -5.08 -8.39
N ARG A 174 21.06 -5.33 -7.71
CA ARG A 174 22.12 -6.22 -8.25
C ARG A 174 21.52 -7.57 -8.65
N TRP A 175 22.12 -8.21 -9.67
CA TRP A 175 21.62 -9.43 -10.29
C TRP A 175 21.04 -10.48 -9.32
N PRO A 176 21.72 -10.94 -8.26
CA PRO A 176 21.15 -12.00 -7.43
C PRO A 176 19.87 -11.56 -6.69
N ILE A 177 19.86 -10.33 -6.16
CA ILE A 177 18.70 -9.78 -5.46
C ILE A 177 17.52 -9.58 -6.43
N ARG A 178 17.82 -9.09 -7.65
CA ARG A 178 16.80 -8.90 -8.69
C ARG A 178 16.12 -10.21 -9.05
N GLN A 179 16.87 -11.29 -9.26
CA GLN A 179 16.29 -12.60 -9.58
C GLN A 179 15.40 -13.13 -8.46
N VAL A 180 15.87 -13.05 -7.22
CA VAL A 180 15.07 -13.47 -6.05
C VAL A 180 13.80 -12.64 -5.95
N MET A 181 13.88 -11.33 -6.08
CA MET A 181 12.71 -10.46 -5.99
C MET A 181 11.72 -10.71 -7.13
N ASN A 182 12.18 -10.84 -8.36
CA ASN A 182 11.31 -11.14 -9.50
C ASN A 182 10.62 -12.49 -9.32
N TYR A 183 11.32 -13.51 -8.84
CA TYR A 183 10.74 -14.81 -8.52
C TYR A 183 9.65 -14.69 -7.44
N LEU A 184 9.95 -14.02 -6.33
CA LEU A 184 9.00 -13.86 -5.23
C LEU A 184 7.75 -13.07 -5.65
N ILE A 185 7.93 -11.96 -6.36
CA ILE A 185 6.83 -11.11 -6.84
C ILE A 185 5.95 -11.89 -7.83
N HIS A 186 6.56 -12.54 -8.83
CA HIS A 186 5.84 -13.34 -9.82
C HIS A 186 4.95 -14.39 -9.14
N HIS A 187 5.51 -15.20 -8.22
CA HIS A 187 4.74 -16.23 -7.53
C HIS A 187 3.71 -15.70 -6.55
N ALA A 188 3.94 -14.52 -5.96
CA ALA A 188 2.99 -13.89 -5.05
C ALA A 188 1.78 -13.31 -5.79
N LEU A 189 1.97 -12.78 -7.01
CA LEU A 189 0.92 -12.22 -7.86
C LEU A 189 -0.02 -13.28 -8.45
N LEU A 190 0.48 -14.50 -8.65
CA LEU A 190 -0.34 -15.56 -9.26
C LEU A 190 -1.56 -15.87 -8.40
N PRO A 191 -2.77 -15.93 -9.01
CA PRO A 191 -4.00 -16.24 -8.28
C PRO A 191 -3.96 -17.68 -7.75
N GLY A 192 -4.48 -17.88 -6.54
CA GLY A 192 -4.66 -19.22 -5.99
C GLY A 192 -5.71 -19.99 -6.77
N HIS A 193 -5.39 -21.21 -7.22
CA HIS A 193 -6.37 -22.12 -7.83
C HIS A 193 -6.51 -23.37 -6.97
N PRO A 194 -7.73 -23.82 -6.61
CA PRO A 194 -7.94 -24.97 -5.73
C PRO A 194 -7.29 -26.26 -6.26
N ASP A 195 -7.40 -26.51 -7.57
CA ASP A 195 -6.90 -27.72 -8.22
C ASP A 195 -5.41 -27.67 -8.57
N HIS A 196 -4.82 -26.46 -8.55
CA HIS A 196 -3.43 -26.22 -8.90
C HIS A 196 -2.76 -25.27 -7.90
N PRO A 197 -2.57 -25.69 -6.62
CA PRO A 197 -1.93 -24.82 -5.63
C PRO A 197 -0.48 -24.58 -6.01
N TYR A 198 -0.12 -23.31 -6.20
CA TYR A 198 1.28 -22.91 -6.36
C TYR A 198 2.02 -23.11 -5.03
N ARG A 199 2.88 -24.11 -4.95
CA ARG A 199 3.60 -24.50 -3.72
C ARG A 199 4.39 -23.34 -3.10
N TRP A 200 4.91 -22.44 -3.93
CA TRP A 200 5.75 -21.32 -3.50
C TRP A 200 4.99 -20.01 -3.29
N ALA A 201 3.72 -19.90 -3.67
CA ALA A 201 2.95 -18.66 -3.55
C ALA A 201 2.84 -18.20 -2.09
N SER A 202 2.48 -19.08 -1.18
CA SER A 202 2.34 -18.74 0.25
C SER A 202 3.66 -18.31 0.87
N LEU A 203 4.76 -19.00 0.56
CA LEU A 203 6.09 -18.62 1.03
C LEU A 203 6.53 -17.28 0.43
N SER A 204 6.28 -17.06 -0.86
CA SER A 204 6.60 -15.80 -1.54
C SER A 204 5.83 -14.63 -0.94
N ARG A 205 4.53 -14.79 -0.70
CA ARG A 205 3.69 -13.78 -0.03
C ARG A 205 4.20 -13.48 1.37
N TRP A 206 4.51 -14.51 2.14
CA TRP A 206 5.06 -14.33 3.49
C TRP A 206 6.40 -13.60 3.50
N LEU A 207 7.34 -13.96 2.63
CA LEU A 207 8.65 -13.29 2.53
C LEU A 207 8.49 -11.81 2.10
N LEU A 208 7.59 -11.52 1.16
CA LEU A 208 7.30 -10.15 0.75
C LEU A 208 6.58 -9.36 1.86
N TYR A 209 5.70 -9.99 2.61
CA TYR A 209 5.08 -9.41 3.79
C TYR A 209 6.12 -9.04 4.86
N VAL A 210 7.04 -9.96 5.19
CA VAL A 210 8.15 -9.66 6.13
C VAL A 210 9.00 -8.50 5.62
N ARG A 211 9.34 -8.52 4.31
CA ARG A 211 10.08 -7.43 3.67
C ARG A 211 9.33 -6.09 3.76
N SER A 212 8.03 -6.05 3.48
CA SER A 212 7.24 -4.81 3.55
C SER A 212 7.26 -4.22 4.96
N HIS A 213 7.10 -5.04 5.98
CA HIS A 213 7.19 -4.61 7.37
C HIS A 213 8.58 -4.09 7.76
N TRP A 214 9.63 -4.77 7.29
CA TRP A 214 11.00 -4.31 7.48
C TRP A 214 11.27 -2.94 6.85
N LEU A 215 10.66 -2.65 5.71
CA LEU A 215 10.80 -1.36 5.04
C LEU A 215 9.95 -0.27 5.70
N ARG A 216 8.78 -0.60 6.22
CA ARG A 216 7.86 0.36 6.84
C ARG A 216 8.23 0.72 8.28
N MET A 217 8.89 -0.18 9.01
CA MET A 217 9.14 0.00 10.45
C MET A 217 10.59 -0.28 10.84
N PRO A 218 11.16 0.50 11.79
CA PRO A 218 12.39 0.11 12.48
C PRO A 218 12.21 -1.21 13.24
N PRO A 219 13.24 -2.07 13.34
CA PRO A 219 13.12 -3.39 13.97
C PRO A 219 12.56 -3.37 15.40
N GLY A 220 12.95 -2.40 16.21
CA GLY A 220 12.46 -2.27 17.59
C GLY A 220 10.97 -1.93 17.66
N LEU A 221 10.46 -1.12 16.75
CA LEU A 221 9.02 -0.82 16.66
C LEU A 221 8.25 -2.03 16.11
N LEU A 222 8.81 -2.73 15.11
CA LEU A 222 8.23 -3.92 14.54
C LEU A 222 8.07 -5.04 15.58
N THR A 223 9.11 -5.33 16.36
CA THR A 223 9.03 -6.36 17.42
C THR A 223 7.99 -6.01 18.48
N ARG A 224 7.94 -4.76 18.91
CA ARG A 224 6.93 -4.27 19.85
C ARG A 224 5.52 -4.40 19.29
N HIS A 225 5.31 -4.01 18.04
CA HIS A 225 4.01 -4.10 17.36
C HIS A 225 3.54 -5.55 17.21
N LEU A 226 4.44 -6.44 16.78
CA LEU A 226 4.13 -7.88 16.64
C LEU A 226 3.83 -8.54 18.00
N ALA A 227 4.60 -8.20 19.04
CA ALA A 227 4.35 -8.67 20.39
C ALA A 227 2.99 -8.20 20.92
N GLN A 228 2.63 -6.94 20.68
CA GLN A 228 1.32 -6.38 21.06
C GLN A 228 0.18 -7.08 20.31
N LYS A 229 0.29 -7.25 18.99
CA LYS A 229 -0.72 -7.99 18.19
C LYS A 229 -0.87 -9.44 18.66
N ALA A 230 0.24 -10.13 18.90
CA ALA A 230 0.21 -11.50 19.41
C ALA A 230 -0.50 -11.58 20.77
N TRP A 231 -0.22 -10.65 21.67
CA TRP A 231 -0.85 -10.57 22.99
C TRP A 231 -2.36 -10.28 22.91
N LEU A 232 -2.78 -9.34 22.03
CA LEU A 232 -4.19 -9.03 21.81
C LEU A 232 -4.94 -10.23 21.19
N ARG A 233 -4.33 -10.93 20.22
CA ARG A 233 -4.89 -12.18 19.66
C ARG A 233 -5.04 -13.26 20.73
N PHE A 234 -4.05 -13.43 21.59
CA PHE A 234 -4.09 -14.39 22.70
C PHE A 234 -5.20 -14.05 23.71
N ARG A 235 -5.37 -12.77 24.05
CA ARG A 235 -6.47 -12.31 24.89
C ARG A 235 -7.85 -12.51 24.25
N GLY A 236 -7.99 -12.20 22.98
CA GLY A 236 -9.23 -12.40 22.22
C GLY A 236 -9.59 -13.89 22.07
N TYR A 237 -8.59 -14.75 21.93
CA TYR A 237 -8.78 -16.20 21.94
C TYR A 237 -9.26 -16.70 23.31
N ARG A 238 -8.62 -16.28 24.40
CA ARG A 238 -9.06 -16.62 25.77
C ARG A 238 -10.50 -16.16 26.05
N LYS A 239 -10.81 -14.93 25.72
CA LYS A 239 -12.17 -14.40 25.92
C LYS A 239 -13.25 -15.20 25.17
N ARG A 240 -12.93 -15.71 23.97
CA ARG A 240 -13.84 -16.59 23.20
C ARG A 240 -14.00 -17.96 23.83
N ILE A 241 -12.96 -18.54 24.39
CA ILE A 241 -13.03 -19.81 25.11
C ILE A 241 -13.86 -19.66 26.37
N ASP A 242 -13.65 -18.60 27.15
CA ASP A 242 -14.40 -18.33 28.38
C ASP A 242 -15.90 -18.17 28.13
N LEU A 243 -16.28 -17.46 27.05
CA LEU A 243 -17.67 -17.31 26.64
C LEU A 243 -18.30 -18.63 26.19
N ALA A 244 -17.58 -19.42 25.37
CA ALA A 244 -18.05 -20.73 24.94
C ALA A 244 -18.23 -21.72 26.11
N GLN A 245 -17.38 -21.65 27.15
CA GLN A 245 -17.52 -22.45 28.36
C GLN A 245 -18.68 -22.00 29.25
N LEU A 246 -19.04 -20.71 29.23
CA LEU A 246 -20.21 -20.19 29.94
C LEU A 246 -21.52 -20.64 29.29
N ASP A 247 -21.60 -20.64 27.96
CA ASP A 247 -22.76 -21.12 27.20
C ASP A 247 -22.99 -22.63 27.40
N LEU A 248 -21.93 -23.42 27.47
CA LEU A 248 -22.03 -24.87 27.76
C LEU A 248 -22.45 -25.22 29.18
N LYS A 249 -22.33 -24.29 30.13
CA LYS A 249 -22.77 -24.49 31.53
C LYS A 249 -24.22 -24.04 31.77
N GLN A 250 -24.84 -23.38 30.80
CA GLN A 250 -26.25 -22.92 30.87
C GLN A 250 -27.21 -23.84 30.09
N GLN A 251 -26.71 -24.88 29.43
CA GLN A 251 -27.48 -25.98 28.84
C GLN A 251 -27.43 -27.21 29.75
#